data_d9fff953528847a5052585f492d2fd79
#
_entry.id   d9fff953528847a5052585f492d2fd79
#
_cell.length_a   1.000
_cell.length_b   1.000
_cell.length_c   1.000
_cell.angle_alpha   90.00
_cell.angle_beta   90.00
_cell.angle_gamma   90.00
#
_symmetry.space_group_name_H-M   'P 1'
#
loop_
_entity.id
_entity.type
_entity.pdbx_description
1 polymer ?
#
loop_
_entity_poly.entity_id
_entity_poly.type
_entity_poly.pdbx_seq_one_letter_code
_entity_poly.pdbx_strand_id
1 'polypeptide(L)'
;MDGSQGRPDGQKNVLGGKLEACSHDPVTGFFRDGCCNTGPQDRGLHTVCAVMTDSFLSYSKSVGNDLSTPMPDFGFAGLKDGDQWCLCAGRWEQARQAGHAPKVRLQATNMITLAVCSLDDLKAHAIDLM
;
A
#
# COMPACT_ATOMS: atom_id res chain seq x y z
N MET A 1 -21.64 -16.72 -10.60
CA MET A 1 -20.72 -15.72 -10.19
C MET A 1 -20.66 -15.62 -8.71
N ASP A 2 -19.56 -15.57 -8.27
CA ASP A 2 -19.44 -15.49 -6.86
C ASP A 2 -19.76 -14.08 -6.37
N GLY A 3 -19.73 -13.90 -5.10
CA GLY A 3 -20.00 -12.64 -4.50
C GLY A 3 -18.84 -11.69 -4.43
N SER A 4 -17.79 -11.96 -5.18
CA SER A 4 -16.58 -11.15 -5.01
C SER A 4 -16.75 -9.71 -5.46
N GLN A 5 -17.72 -9.43 -6.35
CA GLN A 5 -18.14 -8.06 -6.59
C GLN A 5 -16.97 -7.11 -6.82
N GLY A 6 -16.23 -7.32 -7.89
CA GLY A 6 -15.11 -6.45 -8.24
C GLY A 6 -13.82 -6.75 -7.49
N ARG A 7 -13.84 -7.72 -6.59
CA ARG A 7 -12.63 -8.15 -5.92
C ARG A 7 -12.02 -9.31 -6.71
N PRO A 8 -10.98 -9.05 -7.52
CA PRO A 8 -10.35 -10.10 -8.32
C PRO A 8 -9.48 -11.00 -7.43
N ASP A 9 -9.62 -12.29 -7.63
CA ASP A 9 -8.78 -13.27 -6.95
C ASP A 9 -7.55 -13.58 -7.80
N GLY A 10 -6.53 -14.15 -7.19
CA GLY A 10 -5.37 -14.65 -7.89
C GLY A 10 -4.40 -13.59 -8.38
N GLN A 11 -4.46 -12.39 -7.81
CA GLN A 11 -3.49 -11.37 -8.16
C GLN A 11 -2.11 -11.76 -7.63
N LYS A 12 -1.09 -11.26 -8.31
CA LYS A 12 0.30 -11.61 -7.99
C LYS A 12 1.02 -10.43 -7.37
N ASN A 13 2.05 -10.74 -6.60
CA ASN A 13 2.93 -9.72 -6.07
C ASN A 13 4.01 -9.35 -7.08
N VAL A 14 4.81 -8.32 -6.74
CA VAL A 14 5.84 -7.79 -7.65
C VAL A 14 6.97 -8.79 -7.94
N LEU A 15 7.06 -9.87 -7.17
CA LEU A 15 8.04 -10.93 -7.40
C LEU A 15 7.47 -12.06 -8.26
N GLY A 16 6.22 -11.97 -8.66
CA GLY A 16 5.56 -12.98 -9.50
C GLY A 16 4.89 -14.10 -8.74
N GLY A 17 4.92 -14.05 -7.42
CA GLY A 17 4.25 -15.03 -6.58
C GLY A 17 2.86 -14.61 -6.18
N LYS A 18 2.22 -15.41 -5.33
CA LYS A 18 0.90 -15.12 -4.82
C LYS A 18 0.94 -13.86 -3.94
N LEU A 19 -0.02 -12.97 -4.13
CA LEU A 19 -0.11 -11.76 -3.32
C LEU A 19 -0.49 -12.12 -1.88
N GLU A 20 0.38 -11.77 -0.94
CA GLU A 20 0.14 -12.01 0.48
C GLU A 20 -0.65 -10.86 1.09
N ALA A 21 -1.24 -11.13 2.26
CA ALA A 21 -1.96 -10.10 3.00
C ALA A 21 -1.00 -9.03 3.50
N CYS A 22 -1.44 -7.78 3.46
CA CYS A 22 -0.67 -6.63 3.96
C CYS A 22 -0.96 -6.40 5.43
N SER A 23 -2.22 -6.19 5.79
CA SER A 23 -2.58 -5.98 7.19
C SER A 23 -4.07 -6.19 7.41
N HIS A 24 -4.40 -6.80 8.55
CA HIS A 24 -5.78 -6.91 9.02
C HIS A 24 -6.02 -6.04 10.27
N ASP A 25 -4.96 -5.41 10.81
CA ASP A 25 -5.05 -4.53 11.97
C ASP A 25 -3.92 -3.49 11.91
N PRO A 26 -4.18 -2.31 11.32
CA PRO A 26 -5.45 -1.87 10.73
C PRO A 26 -5.82 -2.66 9.48
N VAL A 27 -7.10 -2.87 9.27
CA VAL A 27 -7.55 -3.48 8.03
C VAL A 27 -7.30 -2.52 6.88
N THR A 28 -6.72 -3.01 5.79
CA THR A 28 -6.31 -2.18 4.68
C THR A 28 -6.75 -2.79 3.36
N GLY A 29 -6.43 -2.09 2.26
CA GLY A 29 -6.76 -2.50 0.92
C GLY A 29 -7.97 -1.77 0.38
N PHE A 30 -8.00 -1.59 -0.94
CA PHE A 30 -9.12 -0.93 -1.60
C PHE A 30 -10.46 -1.65 -1.26
N PHE A 31 -10.42 -2.97 -1.16
CA PHE A 31 -11.58 -3.79 -0.84
C PHE A 31 -11.73 -4.07 0.65
N ARG A 32 -10.85 -3.52 1.49
CA ARG A 32 -10.83 -3.74 2.94
C ARG A 32 -10.78 -5.22 3.33
N ASP A 33 -10.04 -6.00 2.55
CA ASP A 33 -9.86 -7.43 2.80
C ASP A 33 -8.47 -7.76 3.36
N GLY A 34 -7.68 -6.75 3.68
CA GLY A 34 -6.33 -6.93 4.22
C GLY A 34 -5.25 -7.08 3.18
N CYS A 35 -5.63 -7.18 1.91
CA CYS A 35 -4.68 -7.39 0.80
C CYS A 35 -4.70 -6.19 -0.15
N CYS A 36 -3.55 -5.94 -0.78
CA CYS A 36 -3.44 -4.83 -1.73
C CYS A 36 -3.95 -5.25 -3.11
N ASN A 37 -5.13 -5.86 -3.13
CA ASN A 37 -5.85 -6.17 -4.35
C ASN A 37 -6.34 -4.89 -5.03
N THR A 38 -6.44 -4.92 -6.35
CA THR A 38 -6.90 -3.77 -7.10
C THR A 38 -7.88 -4.19 -8.18
N GLY A 39 -8.58 -3.23 -8.75
CA GLY A 39 -9.53 -3.43 -9.83
C GLY A 39 -9.76 -2.14 -10.57
N PRO A 40 -10.62 -2.15 -11.60
CA PRO A 40 -10.79 -0.99 -12.49
C PRO A 40 -11.24 0.29 -11.78
N GLN A 41 -11.88 0.17 -10.62
CA GLN A 41 -12.39 1.33 -9.90
C GLN A 41 -11.37 1.91 -8.92
N ASP A 42 -10.27 1.21 -8.69
CA ASP A 42 -9.19 1.68 -7.81
C ASP A 42 -8.24 2.58 -8.59
N ARG A 43 -8.67 3.80 -8.82
CA ARG A 43 -7.92 4.76 -9.63
C ARG A 43 -6.61 5.19 -8.98
N GLY A 44 -6.56 5.15 -7.65
CA GLY A 44 -5.36 5.49 -6.91
C GLY A 44 -4.33 4.37 -6.89
N LEU A 45 -4.68 3.17 -7.34
CA LEU A 45 -3.82 1.98 -7.29
C LEU A 45 -3.24 1.80 -5.89
N HIS A 46 -4.10 1.47 -4.93
CA HIS A 46 -3.71 1.25 -3.54
C HIS A 46 -3.04 -0.12 -3.43
N THR A 47 -1.85 -0.24 -4.00
CA THR A 47 -1.25 -1.52 -4.33
C THR A 47 0.10 -1.78 -3.66
N VAL A 48 0.68 -0.76 -2.98
CA VAL A 48 1.96 -0.91 -2.30
C VAL A 48 1.71 -1.25 -0.83
N CYS A 49 2.15 -2.41 -0.39
CA CYS A 49 2.12 -2.71 1.04
C CYS A 49 3.28 -2.00 1.71
N ALA A 50 2.99 -0.84 2.28
CA ALA A 50 4.00 0.03 2.89
C ALA A 50 3.98 -0.12 4.40
N VAL A 51 5.19 -0.13 4.99
CA VAL A 51 5.35 -0.11 6.45
C VAL A 51 5.60 1.33 6.84
N MET A 52 4.64 1.92 7.56
CA MET A 52 4.66 3.33 7.87
C MET A 52 5.86 3.72 8.72
N THR A 53 6.42 4.90 8.42
CA THR A 53 7.44 5.54 9.25
C THR A 53 6.97 6.93 9.62
N ASP A 54 7.46 7.46 10.73
CA ASP A 54 7.12 8.84 11.13
C ASP A 54 7.51 9.83 10.04
N SER A 55 8.67 9.61 9.40
CA SER A 55 9.13 10.46 8.31
C SER A 55 8.14 10.49 7.15
N PHE A 56 7.67 9.33 6.72
CA PHE A 56 6.70 9.27 5.65
C PHE A 56 5.36 9.90 6.05
N LEU A 57 4.88 9.60 7.26
CA LEU A 57 3.58 10.12 7.70
C LEU A 57 3.57 11.64 7.78
N SER A 58 4.66 12.25 8.28
CA SER A 58 4.80 13.70 8.32
C SER A 58 4.85 14.29 6.91
N TYR A 59 5.64 13.68 6.03
CA TYR A 59 5.74 14.14 4.66
C TYR A 59 4.37 14.06 3.95
N SER A 60 3.71 12.91 4.08
CA SER A 60 2.43 12.66 3.43
C SER A 60 1.39 13.70 3.86
N LYS A 61 1.34 14.00 5.14
CA LYS A 61 0.44 15.03 5.66
C LYS A 61 0.75 16.38 5.03
N SER A 62 2.03 16.72 4.90
CA SER A 62 2.45 18.02 4.36
C SER A 62 2.08 18.21 2.90
N VAL A 63 1.92 17.12 2.14
CA VAL A 63 1.56 17.18 0.72
C VAL A 63 0.08 16.85 0.47
N GLY A 64 -0.73 16.92 1.52
CA GLY A 64 -2.18 16.81 1.38
C GLY A 64 -2.76 15.41 1.49
N ASN A 65 -1.98 14.43 1.90
CA ASN A 65 -2.45 13.06 2.12
C ASN A 65 -2.24 12.66 3.58
N ASP A 66 -3.09 13.20 4.45
CA ASP A 66 -2.96 12.96 5.89
C ASP A 66 -3.47 11.56 6.23
N LEU A 67 -2.57 10.66 6.58
CA LEU A 67 -2.89 9.29 6.97
C LEU A 67 -2.82 9.08 8.48
N SER A 68 -2.38 10.07 9.25
CA SER A 68 -2.15 9.91 10.69
C SER A 68 -3.28 10.45 11.55
N THR A 69 -4.13 11.32 11.02
CA THR A 69 -5.24 11.87 11.80
C THR A 69 -6.41 10.90 11.82
N PRO A 70 -6.92 10.52 12.99
CA PRO A 70 -8.09 9.65 13.05
C PRO A 70 -9.31 10.26 12.38
N MET A 71 -10.09 9.42 11.72
CA MET A 71 -11.36 9.79 11.08
C MET A 71 -12.43 8.83 11.58
N PRO A 72 -12.97 9.05 12.79
CA PRO A 72 -13.91 8.10 13.41
C PRO A 72 -15.17 7.83 12.58
N ASP A 73 -15.63 8.83 11.84
CA ASP A 73 -16.84 8.68 11.01
C ASP A 73 -16.65 7.63 9.91
N PHE A 74 -15.40 7.34 9.55
CA PHE A 74 -15.06 6.34 8.53
C PHE A 74 -14.41 5.09 9.14
N GLY A 75 -14.44 4.97 10.48
CA GLY A 75 -13.82 3.84 11.14
C GLY A 75 -12.30 3.79 11.00
N PHE A 76 -11.68 4.93 10.74
CA PHE A 76 -10.23 5.01 10.51
C PHE A 76 -9.55 5.57 11.75
N ALA A 77 -8.66 4.77 12.35
CA ALA A 77 -7.99 5.14 13.61
C ALA A 77 -6.75 6.01 13.41
N GLY A 78 -6.34 6.26 12.17
CA GLY A 78 -5.07 6.91 11.88
C GLY A 78 -3.92 5.92 11.90
N LEU A 79 -2.93 6.14 11.04
CA LEU A 79 -1.76 5.27 10.96
C LEU A 79 -0.63 5.84 11.82
N LYS A 80 0.20 4.94 12.34
CA LYS A 80 1.37 5.27 13.12
C LYS A 80 2.56 4.46 12.64
N ASP A 81 3.74 4.80 13.09
CA ASP A 81 4.97 4.10 12.77
C ASP A 81 4.80 2.60 12.98
N GLY A 82 5.19 1.83 12.00
CA GLY A 82 5.08 0.37 12.04
C GLY A 82 3.80 -0.22 11.47
N ASP A 83 2.76 0.59 11.29
CA ASP A 83 1.53 0.09 10.69
C ASP A 83 1.76 -0.25 9.22
N GLN A 84 1.10 -1.29 8.74
CA GLN A 84 1.16 -1.67 7.33
C GLN A 84 -0.12 -1.24 6.63
N TRP A 85 0.03 -0.70 5.43
CA TRP A 85 -1.08 -0.08 4.71
C TRP A 85 -0.90 -0.24 3.21
N CYS A 86 -1.98 -0.52 2.50
CA CYS A 86 -1.97 -0.54 1.04
C CYS A 86 -2.00 0.90 0.53
N LEU A 87 -0.82 1.42 0.25
CA LEU A 87 -0.61 2.80 -0.14
C LEU A 87 -0.78 2.98 -1.64
N CYS A 88 -1.30 4.14 -2.02
CA CYS A 88 -1.38 4.54 -3.42
C CYS A 88 0.03 4.52 -4.05
N ALA A 89 0.17 3.85 -5.18
CA ALA A 89 1.47 3.69 -5.84
C ALA A 89 2.09 5.05 -6.20
N GLY A 90 1.28 6.00 -6.69
CA GLY A 90 1.76 7.34 -7.00
C GLY A 90 2.23 8.10 -5.77
N ARG A 91 1.59 7.89 -4.62
CA ARG A 91 2.02 8.52 -3.38
C ARG A 91 3.32 7.93 -2.87
N TRP A 92 3.52 6.62 -3.06
CA TRP A 92 4.81 6.01 -2.70
C TRP A 92 5.93 6.59 -3.55
N GLU A 93 5.72 6.68 -4.86
CA GLU A 93 6.72 7.23 -5.78
C GLU A 93 7.02 8.70 -5.47
N GLN A 94 5.99 9.49 -5.18
CA GLN A 94 6.16 10.89 -4.77
C GLN A 94 7.07 10.98 -3.53
N ALA A 95 6.80 10.16 -2.53
CA ALA A 95 7.59 10.16 -1.31
C ALA A 95 9.03 9.69 -1.57
N ARG A 96 9.21 8.70 -2.45
CA ARG A 96 10.53 8.23 -2.82
C ARG A 96 11.37 9.34 -3.42
N GLN A 97 10.80 10.10 -4.34
CA GLN A 97 11.51 11.21 -4.98
C GLN A 97 11.87 12.31 -4.00
N ALA A 98 11.10 12.45 -2.93
CA ALA A 98 11.35 13.44 -1.89
C ALA A 98 12.25 12.91 -0.76
N GLY A 99 12.65 11.64 -0.82
CA GLY A 99 13.53 11.06 0.21
C GLY A 99 12.80 10.58 1.46
N HIS A 100 11.48 10.36 1.38
CA HIS A 100 10.66 9.99 2.53
C HIS A 100 9.85 8.71 2.30
N ALA A 101 10.24 7.86 1.35
CA ALA A 101 9.48 6.65 1.06
C ALA A 101 9.42 5.72 2.28
N PRO A 102 8.25 5.17 2.59
CA PRO A 102 8.15 4.15 3.61
C PRO A 102 8.73 2.84 3.11
N LYS A 103 9.00 1.92 4.02
CA LYS A 103 9.49 0.60 3.67
C LYS A 103 8.38 -0.21 3.02
N VAL A 104 8.76 -1.26 2.29
CA VAL A 104 7.84 -2.03 1.46
C VAL A 104 7.95 -3.51 1.79
N ARG A 105 6.80 -4.19 1.83
CA ARG A 105 6.74 -5.64 1.81
C ARG A 105 6.44 -6.08 0.38
N LEU A 106 7.46 -6.59 -0.30
CA LEU A 106 7.34 -6.96 -1.72
C LEU A 106 6.32 -8.08 -1.94
N GLN A 107 6.27 -9.05 -1.04
CA GLN A 107 5.37 -10.20 -1.18
C GLN A 107 3.90 -9.82 -1.02
N ALA A 108 3.63 -8.67 -0.42
CA ALA A 108 2.28 -8.15 -0.24
C ALA A 108 2.00 -6.93 -1.12
N THR A 109 2.91 -6.58 -2.02
CA THR A 109 2.76 -5.47 -2.97
C THR A 109 2.33 -6.02 -4.32
N ASN A 110 1.21 -5.50 -4.83
CA ASN A 110 0.62 -5.98 -6.08
C ASN A 110 1.51 -5.68 -7.28
N MET A 111 1.60 -6.63 -8.20
CA MET A 111 2.43 -6.49 -9.41
C MET A 111 2.06 -5.27 -10.24
N ILE A 112 0.81 -4.83 -10.22
CA ILE A 112 0.38 -3.66 -10.99
C ILE A 112 1.11 -2.39 -10.55
N THR A 113 1.69 -2.38 -9.34
CA THR A 113 2.52 -1.27 -8.87
C THR A 113 3.62 -0.95 -9.87
N LEU A 114 4.09 -1.95 -10.62
CA LEU A 114 5.18 -1.76 -11.58
C LEU A 114 4.79 -0.88 -12.78
N ALA A 115 3.50 -0.55 -12.92
CA ALA A 115 3.07 0.45 -13.90
C ALA A 115 3.44 1.87 -13.48
N VAL A 116 3.75 2.08 -12.20
CA VAL A 116 4.04 3.41 -11.63
C VAL A 116 5.44 3.48 -11.03
N CYS A 117 5.88 2.40 -10.37
CA CYS A 117 7.13 2.35 -9.62
C CYS A 117 8.05 1.31 -10.23
N SER A 118 9.37 1.53 -10.21
CA SER A 118 10.30 0.51 -10.67
C SER A 118 10.51 -0.55 -9.60
N LEU A 119 10.76 -1.78 -10.03
CA LEU A 119 11.04 -2.87 -9.08
C LEU A 119 12.33 -2.59 -8.29
N ASP A 120 13.35 -2.02 -8.94
CA ASP A 120 14.60 -1.70 -8.26
C ASP A 120 14.40 -0.71 -7.13
N ASP A 121 13.56 0.31 -7.34
CA ASP A 121 13.25 1.28 -6.30
C ASP A 121 12.50 0.63 -5.15
N LEU A 122 11.55 -0.25 -5.45
CA LEU A 122 10.82 -0.98 -4.41
C LEU A 122 11.76 -1.89 -3.61
N LYS A 123 12.67 -2.58 -4.30
CA LYS A 123 13.64 -3.46 -3.63
C LYS A 123 14.56 -2.69 -2.69
N ALA A 124 14.93 -1.46 -3.08
CA ALA A 124 15.80 -0.63 -2.25
C ALA A 124 15.18 -0.28 -0.90
N HIS A 125 13.85 -0.37 -0.79
CA HIS A 125 13.12 -0.05 0.44
C HIS A 125 12.45 -1.29 1.06
N ALA A 126 12.75 -2.48 0.55
CA ALA A 126 12.06 -3.69 0.97
C ALA A 126 12.57 -4.20 2.32
N ILE A 127 11.65 -4.75 3.12
CA ILE A 127 12.00 -5.39 4.38
C ILE A 127 11.96 -6.92 4.28
N ASP A 128 11.42 -7.45 3.20
CA ASP A 128 11.24 -8.89 3.02
C ASP A 128 11.98 -9.43 1.80
N LEU A 129 13.02 -8.75 1.37
CA LEU A 129 13.90 -9.21 0.30
C LEU A 129 15.05 -9.99 0.93
N MET A 130 15.16 -11.23 0.54
CA MET A 130 16.21 -12.13 1.02
C MET A 130 17.38 -12.15 0.04
#